data_07b49bbc13e43f03f71a9707340d44cf
#
_entry.id   07b49bbc13e43f03f71a9707340d44cf
#
_cell.length_a   1.000
_cell.length_b   1.000
_cell.length_c   1.000
_cell.angle_alpha   90.00
_cell.angle_beta   90.00
_cell.angle_gamma   90.00
#
_symmetry.space_group_name_H-M   'P 1'
#
loop_
_entity.id
_entity.type
_entity.pdbx_description
1 polymer ?
#
loop_
_entity_poly.entity_id
_entity_poly.type
_entity_poly.pdbx_seq_one_letter_code
_entity_poly.pdbx_strand_id
1 'polypeptide(L)'
;QYPLISEYIEAIRYAEDNFDKLSNLRPVLDDNGKPVMSSGNFAVVFKMKDIETGKMYAVKCFTREQEEREERYREIIKVLEHVKSPYFVSTQYYDKELFVDTSQGDETEFPVLVMDWVDGYPVDQFIQDNISNKYRLQLLTYNFCQLGVWLLSQQIAHGDLKPDNI
;
A
#
# COMPACT_ATOMS: atom_id res chain seq x y z
N GLN A 1 -8.99 -16.24 -3.09
CA GLN A 1 -8.71 -15.48 -4.33
C GLN A 1 -9.04 -14.02 -4.10
N TYR A 2 -8.21 -13.09 -4.58
CA TYR A 2 -8.37 -11.65 -4.32
C TYR A 2 -9.34 -10.98 -5.30
N PRO A 3 -10.03 -9.89 -4.87
CA PRO A 3 -10.95 -9.15 -5.70
C PRO A 3 -10.31 -8.50 -6.94
N LEU A 4 -11.15 -8.20 -7.90
CA LEU A 4 -10.79 -7.37 -9.05
C LEU A 4 -10.66 -5.90 -8.63
N ILE A 5 -9.91 -5.13 -9.41
CA ILE A 5 -9.75 -3.67 -9.16
C ILE A 5 -11.10 -2.95 -9.17
N SER A 6 -12.01 -3.34 -10.06
CA SER A 6 -13.37 -2.77 -10.12
C SER A 6 -14.20 -3.03 -8.88
N GLU A 7 -14.04 -4.21 -8.26
CA GLU A 7 -14.71 -4.58 -7.02
C GLU A 7 -14.14 -3.80 -5.83
N TYR A 8 -12.82 -3.59 -5.80
CA TYR A 8 -12.20 -2.70 -4.83
C TYR A 8 -12.67 -1.24 -4.97
N ILE A 9 -12.78 -0.72 -6.19
CA ILE A 9 -13.31 0.63 -6.42
C ILE A 9 -14.71 0.78 -5.84
N GLU A 10 -15.56 -0.20 -6.04
CA GLU A 10 -16.91 -0.18 -5.51
C GLU A 10 -16.91 -0.27 -3.97
N ALA A 11 -16.11 -1.15 -3.38
CA ALA A 11 -15.98 -1.26 -1.93
C ALA A 11 -15.47 0.04 -1.29
N ILE A 12 -14.50 0.69 -1.91
CA ILE A 12 -13.90 1.96 -1.43
C ILE A 12 -14.88 3.13 -1.51
N ARG A 13 -15.80 3.14 -2.47
CA ARG A 13 -16.85 4.17 -2.54
C ARG A 13 -17.74 4.20 -1.30
N TYR A 14 -17.96 3.05 -0.70
CA TYR A 14 -18.73 2.87 0.53
C TYR A 14 -17.83 2.52 1.71
N ALA A 15 -16.71 3.23 1.82
CA ALA A 15 -15.65 2.97 2.79
C ALA A 15 -16.15 2.94 4.24
N GLU A 16 -17.12 3.81 4.59
CA GLU A 16 -17.69 3.88 5.94
C GLU A 16 -18.37 2.59 6.38
N ASP A 17 -18.96 1.85 5.45
CA ASP A 17 -19.67 0.61 5.71
C ASP A 17 -18.78 -0.63 5.53
N ASN A 18 -17.74 -0.50 4.70
CA ASN A 18 -16.93 -1.63 4.27
C ASN A 18 -15.59 -1.76 5.02
N PHE A 19 -15.10 -0.71 5.67
CA PHE A 19 -13.96 -0.84 6.57
C PHE A 19 -14.39 -1.20 8.00
N ASP A 20 -13.61 -2.04 8.65
CA ASP A 20 -13.79 -2.39 10.07
C ASP A 20 -13.21 -1.29 10.99
N LYS A 21 -11.90 -1.15 11.04
CA LYS A 21 -11.20 -0.18 11.91
C LYS A 21 -10.97 1.17 11.26
N LEU A 22 -10.98 1.20 9.93
CA LEU A 22 -10.66 2.37 9.11
C LEU A 22 -11.92 3.06 8.56
N SER A 23 -13.07 2.88 9.20
CA SER A 23 -14.36 3.44 8.78
C SER A 23 -14.41 4.97 8.74
N ASN A 24 -13.44 5.65 9.33
CA ASN A 24 -13.24 7.10 9.25
C ASN A 24 -12.52 7.56 7.97
N LEU A 25 -12.02 6.65 7.15
CA LEU A 25 -11.41 6.98 5.86
C LEU A 25 -12.44 7.14 4.76
N ARG A 26 -12.21 8.10 3.87
CA ARG A 26 -13.03 8.34 2.68
C ARG A 26 -12.13 8.48 1.46
N PRO A 27 -12.53 7.95 0.30
CA PRO A 27 -11.76 8.13 -0.93
C PRO A 27 -11.68 9.60 -1.32
N VAL A 28 -10.49 10.03 -1.72
CA VAL A 28 -10.31 11.27 -2.43
C VAL A 28 -10.75 11.05 -3.87
N LEU A 29 -11.63 11.90 -4.36
CA LEU A 29 -12.18 11.78 -5.71
C LEU A 29 -11.48 12.76 -6.66
N ASP A 30 -11.33 12.34 -7.90
CA ASP A 30 -10.89 13.20 -9.00
C ASP A 30 -12.05 14.08 -9.52
N ASP A 31 -11.76 14.92 -10.52
CA ASP A 31 -12.76 15.82 -11.12
C ASP A 31 -13.93 15.09 -11.80
N ASN A 32 -13.78 13.80 -12.07
CA ASN A 32 -14.81 12.94 -12.64
C ASN A 32 -15.60 12.14 -11.58
N GLY A 33 -15.32 12.37 -10.30
CA GLY A 33 -15.94 11.65 -9.19
C GLY A 33 -15.44 10.22 -9.02
N LYS A 34 -14.28 9.88 -9.57
CA LYS A 34 -13.65 8.58 -9.39
C LYS A 34 -12.60 8.65 -8.29
N PRO A 35 -12.42 7.57 -7.51
CA PRO A 35 -11.35 7.50 -6.53
C PRO A 35 -9.98 7.73 -7.18
N VAL A 36 -9.19 8.60 -6.57
CA VAL A 36 -7.78 8.78 -6.95
C VAL A 36 -7.02 7.52 -6.58
N MET A 37 -6.46 6.86 -7.58
CA MET A 37 -5.82 5.57 -7.41
C MET A 37 -4.66 5.36 -8.37
N SER A 38 -3.77 4.45 -7.99
CA SER A 38 -2.71 3.91 -8.85
C SER A 38 -2.77 2.39 -8.80
N SER A 39 -2.67 1.73 -9.94
CA SER A 39 -2.74 0.27 -10.02
C SER A 39 -1.45 -0.31 -10.57
N GLY A 40 -0.98 -1.38 -9.94
CA GLY A 40 0.13 -2.22 -10.39
C GLY A 40 -0.31 -3.66 -10.63
N ASN A 41 0.64 -4.55 -10.88
CA ASN A 41 0.36 -5.95 -11.20
C ASN A 41 -0.20 -6.75 -10.00
N PHE A 42 0.03 -6.29 -8.76
CA PHE A 42 -0.26 -7.05 -7.54
C PHE A 42 -1.13 -6.30 -6.54
N ALA A 43 -1.37 -5.03 -6.79
CA ALA A 43 -2.15 -4.19 -5.89
C ALA A 43 -2.72 -2.96 -6.60
N VAL A 44 -3.71 -2.37 -5.97
CA VAL A 44 -4.21 -1.03 -6.25
C VAL A 44 -4.07 -0.18 -4.99
N VAL A 45 -3.62 1.06 -5.15
CA VAL A 45 -3.44 2.02 -4.06
C VAL A 45 -4.43 3.15 -4.22
N PHE A 46 -5.22 3.41 -3.19
CA PHE A 46 -6.18 4.50 -3.15
C PHE A 46 -5.68 5.64 -2.26
N LYS A 47 -5.87 6.87 -2.70
CA LYS A 47 -5.71 8.04 -1.83
C LYS A 47 -6.96 8.20 -0.98
N MET A 48 -6.78 8.17 0.34
CA MET A 48 -7.88 8.27 1.30
C MET A 48 -7.65 9.45 2.24
N LYS A 49 -8.74 10.03 2.72
CA LYS A 49 -8.73 11.09 3.73
C LYS A 49 -9.42 10.62 5.00
N ASP A 50 -8.77 10.82 6.12
CA ASP A 50 -9.39 10.70 7.44
C ASP A 50 -10.30 11.90 7.67
N ILE A 51 -11.61 11.67 7.82
CA ILE A 51 -12.60 12.72 8.00
C ILE A 51 -12.54 13.38 9.38
N GLU A 52 -11.92 12.73 10.37
CA GLU A 52 -11.78 13.26 11.73
C GLU A 52 -10.56 14.17 11.84
N THR A 53 -9.44 13.79 11.24
CA THR A 53 -8.16 14.51 11.35
C THR A 53 -7.81 15.35 10.13
N GLY A 54 -8.43 15.07 8.99
CA GLY A 54 -8.08 15.66 7.70
C GLY A 54 -6.80 15.10 7.07
N LYS A 55 -6.14 14.14 7.72
CA LYS A 55 -4.89 13.55 7.25
C LYS A 55 -5.14 12.65 6.04
N MET A 56 -4.21 12.68 5.09
CA MET A 56 -4.24 11.84 3.89
C MET A 56 -3.43 10.57 4.08
N TYR A 57 -3.95 9.47 3.53
CA TYR A 57 -3.32 8.15 3.56
C TYR A 57 -3.31 7.51 2.17
N ALA A 58 -2.35 6.64 1.95
CA ALA A 58 -2.35 5.67 0.87
C ALA A 58 -2.83 4.33 1.42
N VAL A 59 -3.89 3.77 0.86
CA VAL A 59 -4.43 2.47 1.23
C VAL A 59 -4.20 1.50 0.08
N LYS A 60 -3.34 0.51 0.33
CA LYS A 60 -2.96 -0.53 -0.64
C LYS A 60 -3.84 -1.75 -0.46
N CYS A 61 -4.58 -2.11 -1.51
CA CYS A 61 -5.40 -3.31 -1.61
C CYS A 61 -4.74 -4.30 -2.56
N PHE A 62 -4.65 -5.56 -2.18
CA PHE A 62 -3.92 -6.57 -2.92
C PHE A 62 -4.82 -7.27 -3.94
N THR A 63 -4.33 -7.48 -5.15
CA THR A 63 -5.05 -8.15 -6.24
C THR A 63 -4.61 -9.58 -6.49
N ARG A 64 -3.54 -10.02 -5.81
CA ARG A 64 -3.02 -11.38 -5.89
C ARG A 64 -2.50 -11.86 -4.55
N GLU A 65 -2.60 -13.15 -4.34
CA GLU A 65 -2.05 -13.80 -3.17
C GLU A 65 -0.51 -13.85 -3.24
N GLN A 66 0.11 -13.72 -2.07
CA GLN A 66 1.54 -13.88 -1.89
C GLN A 66 1.76 -14.66 -0.61
N GLU A 67 2.53 -15.74 -0.72
CA GLU A 67 2.90 -16.54 0.44
C GLU A 67 3.61 -15.69 1.51
N GLU A 68 3.27 -15.91 2.76
CA GLU A 68 3.87 -15.24 3.93
C GLU A 68 3.75 -13.69 3.93
N ARG A 69 2.81 -13.12 3.17
CA ARG A 69 2.66 -11.66 3.06
C ARG A 69 2.47 -11.00 4.42
N GLU A 70 1.57 -11.51 5.24
CA GLU A 70 1.26 -10.95 6.55
C GLU A 70 2.49 -10.95 7.46
N GLU A 71 3.17 -12.08 7.58
CA GLU A 71 4.38 -12.22 8.41
C GLU A 71 5.46 -11.25 7.97
N ARG A 72 5.71 -11.16 6.67
CA ARG A 72 6.71 -10.25 6.08
C ARG A 72 6.39 -8.78 6.33
N TYR A 73 5.14 -8.36 6.14
CA TYR A 73 4.76 -6.98 6.44
C TYR A 73 4.84 -6.68 7.93
N ARG A 74 4.47 -7.60 8.80
CA ARG A 74 4.61 -7.44 10.25
C ARG A 74 6.07 -7.29 10.67
N GLU A 75 6.97 -8.07 10.09
CA GLU A 75 8.42 -7.94 10.35
C GLU A 75 8.96 -6.60 9.86
N ILE A 76 8.59 -6.18 8.65
CA ILE A 76 8.97 -4.88 8.10
C ILE A 76 8.50 -3.75 9.01
N ILE A 77 7.25 -3.76 9.42
CA ILE A 77 6.66 -2.74 10.29
C ILE A 77 7.42 -2.66 11.62
N LYS A 78 7.70 -3.79 12.25
CA LYS A 78 8.48 -3.82 13.51
C LYS A 78 9.86 -3.17 13.37
N VAL A 79 10.52 -3.39 12.26
CA VAL A 79 11.83 -2.79 12.01
C VAL A 79 11.69 -1.29 11.71
N LEU A 80 10.68 -0.91 10.93
CA LEU A 80 10.43 0.50 10.59
C LEU A 80 10.06 1.34 11.82
N GLU A 81 9.36 0.78 12.81
CA GLU A 81 9.04 1.44 14.08
C GLU A 81 10.29 1.87 14.85
N HIS A 82 11.39 1.13 14.71
CA HIS A 82 12.65 1.41 15.37
C HIS A 82 13.54 2.39 14.60
N VAL A 83 13.17 2.73 13.36
CA VAL A 83 13.95 3.60 12.50
C VAL A 83 13.35 5.01 12.51
N LYS A 84 14.04 5.92 13.18
CA LYS A 84 13.76 7.36 13.11
C LYS A 84 14.34 7.92 11.82
N SER A 85 13.65 7.75 10.72
CA SER A 85 14.05 8.36 9.45
C SER A 85 12.95 9.26 8.91
N PRO A 86 13.27 10.49 8.47
CA PRO A 86 12.29 11.37 7.84
C PRO A 86 11.78 10.83 6.49
N TYR A 87 12.39 9.76 5.99
CA TYR A 87 12.02 9.11 4.72
C TYR A 87 11.06 7.92 4.90
N PHE A 88 10.78 7.51 6.14
CA PHE A 88 9.87 6.40 6.40
C PHE A 88 8.53 6.93 6.88
N VAL A 89 7.55 6.70 6.05
CA VAL A 89 6.14 6.92 6.38
C VAL A 89 5.65 5.84 7.32
N SER A 90 4.80 6.20 8.26
CA SER A 90 4.11 5.24 9.12
C SER A 90 3.35 4.25 8.24
N THR A 91 3.56 2.96 8.50
CA THR A 91 2.97 1.87 7.72
C THR A 91 2.30 0.89 8.68
N GLN A 92 1.05 0.52 8.41
CA GLN A 92 0.29 -0.45 9.19
C GLN A 92 -0.38 -1.47 8.27
N TYR A 93 -0.28 -2.74 8.64
CA TYR A 93 -0.98 -3.84 7.98
C TYR A 93 -2.20 -4.23 8.80
N TYR A 94 -3.35 -4.29 8.14
CA TYR A 94 -4.62 -4.73 8.71
C TYR A 94 -5.07 -5.99 7.99
N ASP A 95 -5.21 -7.07 8.74
CA ASP A 95 -5.81 -8.29 8.25
C ASP A 95 -7.34 -8.18 8.31
N LYS A 96 -8.05 -8.73 7.31
CA LYS A 96 -9.53 -8.76 7.25
C LYS A 96 -10.19 -7.41 7.53
N GLU A 97 -9.71 -6.37 6.92
CA GLU A 97 -10.11 -4.99 7.19
C GLU A 97 -11.16 -4.45 6.22
N LEU A 98 -11.06 -4.82 4.95
CA LEU A 98 -11.95 -4.31 3.91
C LEU A 98 -12.91 -5.40 3.44
N PHE A 99 -14.20 -5.17 3.65
CA PHE A 99 -15.25 -5.98 3.05
C PHE A 99 -15.37 -5.66 1.56
N VAL A 100 -15.33 -6.69 0.72
CA VAL A 100 -15.52 -6.58 -0.73
C VAL A 100 -16.46 -7.68 -1.17
N ASP A 101 -17.57 -7.29 -1.79
CA ASP A 101 -18.43 -8.22 -2.51
C ASP A 101 -17.74 -8.60 -3.82
N THR A 102 -17.20 -9.82 -3.86
CA THR A 102 -16.36 -10.28 -4.96
C THR A 102 -16.94 -11.50 -5.66
N SER A 103 -16.79 -11.51 -6.98
CA SER A 103 -17.11 -12.67 -7.82
C SER A 103 -16.01 -13.74 -7.83
N GLN A 104 -14.87 -13.49 -7.19
CA GLN A 104 -13.68 -14.32 -7.31
C GLN A 104 -13.62 -15.50 -6.32
N GLY A 105 -14.50 -15.53 -5.32
CA GLY A 105 -14.53 -16.59 -4.30
C GLY A 105 -15.49 -16.28 -3.16
N ASP A 106 -15.45 -17.12 -2.13
CA ASP A 106 -16.34 -16.99 -0.97
C ASP A 106 -15.78 -16.06 0.12
N GLU A 107 -14.53 -15.66 0.02
CA GLU A 107 -13.90 -14.73 0.95
C GLU A 107 -14.40 -13.31 0.70
N THR A 108 -14.76 -12.61 1.75
CA THR A 108 -15.36 -11.28 1.67
C THR A 108 -14.58 -10.22 2.44
N GLU A 109 -13.60 -10.60 3.26
CA GLU A 109 -12.79 -9.68 4.06
C GLU A 109 -11.33 -9.77 3.63
N PHE A 110 -10.77 -8.65 3.23
CA PHE A 110 -9.44 -8.59 2.63
C PHE A 110 -8.49 -7.68 3.41
N PRO A 111 -7.21 -8.02 3.42
CA PRO A 111 -6.19 -7.20 4.08
C PRO A 111 -5.91 -5.91 3.31
N VAL A 112 -5.52 -4.89 4.06
CA VAL A 112 -5.04 -3.63 3.52
C VAL A 112 -3.75 -3.20 4.21
N LEU A 113 -2.90 -2.47 3.48
CA LEU A 113 -1.74 -1.80 4.00
C LEU A 113 -1.99 -0.30 3.95
N VAL A 114 -1.86 0.37 5.09
CA VAL A 114 -2.07 1.82 5.21
C VAL A 114 -0.75 2.52 5.44
N MET A 115 -0.50 3.55 4.67
CA MET A 115 0.70 4.38 4.75
C MET A 115 0.30 5.86 4.75
N ASP A 116 1.15 6.72 5.34
CA ASP A 116 0.96 8.15 5.20
C ASP A 116 1.06 8.55 3.72
N TRP A 117 0.17 9.44 3.30
CA TRP A 117 0.29 10.04 1.97
C TRP A 117 1.35 11.14 2.00
N VAL A 118 2.33 11.03 1.11
CA VAL A 118 3.35 12.07 0.92
C VAL A 118 2.98 12.87 -0.32
N ASP A 119 2.75 14.17 -0.16
CA ASP A 119 2.39 15.04 -1.28
C ASP A 119 3.45 15.02 -2.38
N GLY A 120 2.98 14.77 -3.60
CA GLY A 120 3.80 14.72 -4.80
C GLY A 120 4.45 13.37 -5.09
N TYR A 121 4.36 12.39 -4.17
CA TYR A 121 4.95 11.07 -4.38
C TYR A 121 3.99 9.95 -3.97
N PRO A 122 3.40 9.21 -4.94
CA PRO A 122 2.93 7.86 -4.68
C PRO A 122 4.08 7.04 -4.08
N VAL A 123 3.78 6.15 -3.15
CA VAL A 123 4.83 5.30 -2.53
C VAL A 123 5.62 4.55 -3.59
N ASP A 124 4.97 4.12 -4.66
CA ASP A 124 5.63 3.47 -5.80
C ASP A 124 6.65 4.39 -6.47
N GLN A 125 6.32 5.66 -6.65
CA GLN A 125 7.26 6.64 -7.21
C GLN A 125 8.41 6.92 -6.26
N PHE A 126 8.15 7.00 -4.95
CA PHE A 126 9.20 7.16 -3.93
C PHE A 126 10.18 5.99 -3.96
N ILE A 127 9.68 4.76 -4.05
CA ILE A 127 10.51 3.55 -4.14
C ILE A 127 11.31 3.55 -5.44
N GLN A 128 10.68 3.87 -6.59
CA GLN A 128 11.36 3.98 -7.88
C GLN A 128 12.48 5.01 -7.83
N ASP A 129 12.21 6.21 -7.33
CA ASP A 129 13.19 7.28 -7.24
C ASP A 129 14.38 6.94 -6.32
N ASN A 130 14.11 6.19 -5.24
CA ASN A 130 15.17 5.77 -4.33
C ASN A 130 15.99 4.58 -4.86
N ILE A 131 15.41 3.72 -5.68
CA ILE A 131 16.14 2.64 -6.36
C ILE A 131 17.06 3.20 -7.46
N SER A 132 16.61 4.19 -8.21
CA SER A 132 17.43 4.85 -9.22
C SER A 132 18.60 5.63 -8.62
N ASN A 133 18.56 5.96 -7.32
CA ASN A 133 19.64 6.61 -6.61
C ASN A 133 20.48 5.58 -5.84
N LYS A 134 21.60 5.18 -6.41
CA LYS A 134 22.52 4.18 -5.82
C LYS A 134 22.94 4.50 -4.39
N TYR A 135 23.15 5.76 -4.07
CA TYR A 135 23.53 6.18 -2.72
C TYR A 135 22.41 5.97 -1.71
N ARG A 136 21.18 6.33 -2.07
CA ARG A 136 20.00 6.12 -1.23
C ARG A 136 19.67 4.64 -1.06
N LEU A 137 19.87 3.86 -2.12
CA LEU A 137 19.76 2.42 -2.07
C LEU A 137 20.76 1.78 -1.11
N GLN A 138 22.02 2.23 -1.17
CA GLN A 138 23.06 1.78 -0.24
C GLN A 138 22.75 2.19 1.20
N LEU A 139 22.24 3.39 1.42
CA LEU A 139 21.83 3.87 2.73
C LEU A 139 20.65 3.06 3.27
N LEU A 140 19.66 2.75 2.45
CA LEU A 140 18.56 1.85 2.79
C LEU A 140 19.08 0.47 3.16
N THR A 141 19.95 -0.10 2.34
CA THR A 141 20.55 -1.41 2.59
C THR A 141 21.38 -1.41 3.86
N TYR A 142 22.18 -0.35 4.08
CA TYR A 142 22.99 -0.22 5.29
C TYR A 142 22.15 -0.08 6.57
N ASN A 143 21.12 0.77 6.54
CA ASN A 143 20.28 1.05 7.70
C ASN A 143 19.28 -0.08 8.01
N PHE A 144 18.88 -0.84 7.01
CA PHE A 144 17.85 -1.87 7.12
C PHE A 144 18.36 -3.27 6.87
N CYS A 145 19.67 -3.43 6.64
CA CYS A 145 20.27 -4.73 6.37
C CYS A 145 19.51 -5.52 5.29
N GLN A 146 19.26 -6.80 5.58
CA GLN A 146 18.55 -7.70 4.66
C GLN A 146 17.10 -7.27 4.39
N LEU A 147 16.50 -6.50 5.28
CA LEU A 147 15.12 -6.07 5.13
C LEU A 147 14.94 -5.05 4.00
N GLY A 148 15.85 -4.08 3.90
CA GLY A 148 15.84 -3.11 2.81
C GLY A 148 16.04 -3.79 1.46
N VAL A 149 16.98 -4.73 1.38
CA VAL A 149 17.19 -5.56 0.19
C VAL A 149 15.97 -6.40 -0.13
N TRP A 150 15.35 -6.99 0.89
CA TRP A 150 14.15 -7.78 0.70
C TRP A 150 12.98 -6.92 0.19
N LEU A 151 12.74 -5.75 0.79
CA LEU A 151 11.68 -4.83 0.37
C LEU A 151 11.85 -4.44 -1.11
N LEU A 152 13.06 -4.11 -1.52
CA LEU A 152 13.39 -3.79 -2.90
C LEU A 152 13.23 -5.00 -3.82
N SER A 153 13.65 -6.17 -3.39
CA SER A 153 13.47 -7.43 -4.13
C SER A 153 11.99 -7.72 -4.37
N GLN A 154 11.13 -7.50 -3.37
CA GLN A 154 9.69 -7.69 -3.51
C GLN A 154 9.06 -6.70 -4.50
N GLN A 155 9.48 -5.45 -4.50
CA GLN A 155 9.01 -4.46 -5.47
C GLN A 155 9.41 -4.84 -6.90
N ILE A 156 10.63 -5.29 -7.12
CA ILE A 156 11.10 -5.80 -8.41
C ILE A 156 10.33 -7.07 -8.83
N ALA A 157 10.21 -8.04 -7.93
CA ALA A 157 9.52 -9.30 -8.19
C ALA A 157 8.03 -9.10 -8.49
N HIS A 158 7.41 -8.05 -7.95
CA HIS A 158 6.00 -7.74 -8.16
C HIS A 158 5.75 -6.83 -9.37
N GLY A 159 6.79 -6.43 -10.10
CA GLY A 159 6.67 -5.56 -11.26
C GLY A 159 6.26 -4.12 -10.94
N ASP A 160 6.24 -3.72 -9.67
CA ASP A 160 6.06 -2.32 -9.24
C ASP A 160 7.26 -1.48 -9.67
N LEU A 161 8.40 -2.15 -9.85
CA LEU A 161 9.64 -1.60 -10.41
C LEU A 161 10.06 -2.47 -11.58
N LYS A 162 10.12 -1.87 -12.76
CA LYS A 162 10.66 -2.54 -13.94
C LYS A 162 12.17 -2.31 -14.01
N PRO A 163 12.97 -3.31 -14.44
CA PRO A 163 14.40 -3.13 -14.63
C PRO A 163 14.77 -1.93 -15.50
N ASP A 164 13.91 -1.59 -16.44
CA ASP A 164 14.09 -0.47 -17.38
C ASP A 164 13.91 0.91 -16.70
N ASN A 165 13.39 0.95 -15.47
CA ASN A 165 13.16 2.17 -14.67
C ASN A 165 14.26 2.39 -13.61
N ILE A 166 15.28 1.54 -13.58
CA ILE A 166 16.36 1.59 -12.62
C ILE A 166 17.60 2.22 -13.24
#